data_57d43afdab614c0f3aad857294d1a758
#
_entry.id   57d43afdab614c0f3aad857294d1a758
#
_cell.length_a   1.000
_cell.length_b   1.000
_cell.length_c   1.000
_cell.angle_alpha   90.00
_cell.angle_beta   90.00
_cell.angle_gamma   90.00
#
_symmetry.space_group_name_H-M   'P 1'
#
loop_
_entity.id
_entity.type
_entity.pdbx_description
1 polymer ?
#
loop_
_entity_poly.entity_id
_entity_poly.type
_entity_poly.pdbx_seq_one_letter_code
_entity_poly.pdbx_strand_id
1 'polypeptide(L)'
;IERHDTSKMIRGVYANRFQAVYMGEDPIQKYWTLRQKALIFDVPEKPIEIKGPDSVKFLDKVLTRKISNMKIGRGYYAIACTPKGGIFMDGVVFRFDENHFWYVQADGPFETWLLAHSEGFDVEISDPKSRVIQIQGPASLNIMQDATGGQLTEAMKYYSSGFFNFNGQELYVSRSGFTGELGYEIYCDGYKTDHLALWDHLISAGKKYGMEFSSTRALTIRRIEGGILGNTTDMDINMSPFEAGLSFIVDLEKEDFIGKKALLKKEKN
;
A
#
# COMPACT_ATOMS: atom_id res chain seq x y z
N ILE A 1 -12.88 -0.76 -12.94
CA ILE A 1 -13.88 -1.86 -12.88
C ILE A 1 -14.91 -1.74 -14.00
N GLU A 2 -15.54 -0.58 -14.27
CA GLU A 2 -16.62 -0.42 -15.25
C GLU A 2 -16.28 -0.96 -16.65
N ARG A 3 -15.03 -0.79 -17.11
CA ARG A 3 -14.56 -1.32 -18.42
C ARG A 3 -14.53 -2.84 -18.49
N HIS A 4 -14.55 -3.53 -17.36
CA HIS A 4 -14.38 -4.98 -17.23
C HIS A 4 -15.57 -5.63 -16.51
N ASP A 5 -16.63 -4.88 -16.22
CA ASP A 5 -17.80 -5.41 -15.51
C ASP A 5 -18.52 -6.47 -16.36
N THR A 6 -18.71 -7.63 -15.78
CA THR A 6 -19.38 -8.77 -16.42
C THR A 6 -20.37 -9.39 -15.44
N SER A 7 -21.32 -10.17 -15.97
CA SER A 7 -22.25 -10.96 -15.13
C SER A 7 -21.56 -12.01 -14.24
N LYS A 8 -20.27 -12.30 -14.49
CA LYS A 8 -19.46 -13.25 -13.72
C LYS A 8 -18.66 -12.55 -12.62
N MET A 9 -18.66 -11.22 -12.56
CA MET A 9 -17.88 -10.46 -11.59
C MET A 9 -18.41 -10.67 -10.18
N ILE A 10 -17.55 -11.17 -9.29
CA ILE A 10 -17.75 -11.21 -7.84
C ILE A 10 -17.06 -10.01 -7.24
N ARG A 11 -17.80 -9.21 -6.51
CA ARG A 11 -17.30 -8.04 -5.79
C ARG A 11 -17.17 -8.37 -4.31
N GLY A 12 -16.14 -7.79 -3.68
CA GLY A 12 -15.95 -7.78 -2.23
C GLY A 12 -15.86 -6.36 -1.71
N VAL A 13 -15.80 -6.22 -0.39
CA VAL A 13 -15.52 -4.96 0.29
C VAL A 13 -14.21 -5.11 1.04
N TYR A 14 -13.34 -4.11 0.90
CA TYR A 14 -12.07 -4.01 1.60
C TYR A 14 -11.84 -2.52 1.93
N ALA A 15 -11.50 -2.20 3.17
CA ALA A 15 -11.36 -0.82 3.64
C ALA A 15 -12.55 0.10 3.24
N ASN A 16 -13.79 -0.42 3.32
CA ASN A 16 -15.04 0.23 2.91
C ASN A 16 -15.12 0.60 1.42
N ARG A 17 -14.37 -0.09 0.55
CA ARG A 17 -14.36 0.11 -0.89
C ARG A 17 -14.69 -1.17 -1.63
N PHE A 18 -15.41 -1.06 -2.74
CA PHE A 18 -15.65 -2.21 -3.62
C PHE A 18 -14.38 -2.60 -4.38
N GLN A 19 -14.16 -3.90 -4.51
CA GLN A 19 -13.09 -4.48 -5.32
C GLN A 19 -13.62 -5.61 -6.19
N ALA A 20 -12.96 -5.88 -7.32
CA ALA A 20 -13.17 -7.07 -8.12
C ALA A 20 -12.37 -8.22 -7.49
N VAL A 21 -13.07 -9.13 -6.81
CA VAL A 21 -12.46 -10.34 -6.22
C VAL A 21 -12.24 -11.40 -7.28
N TYR A 22 -13.18 -11.50 -8.23
CA TYR A 22 -13.12 -12.43 -9.35
C TYR A 22 -14.01 -11.93 -10.48
N MET A 23 -13.61 -12.11 -11.73
CA MET A 23 -14.37 -11.67 -12.89
C MET A 23 -14.55 -12.76 -13.97
N GLY A 24 -14.32 -14.03 -13.60
CA GLY A 24 -14.47 -15.16 -14.51
C GLY A 24 -13.21 -15.56 -15.26
N GLU A 25 -12.07 -14.90 -14.98
CA GLU A 25 -10.77 -15.22 -15.56
C GLU A 25 -10.20 -16.55 -15.03
N ASP A 26 -9.29 -17.16 -15.79
CA ASP A 26 -8.46 -18.25 -15.30
C ASP A 26 -7.36 -17.69 -14.37
N PRO A 27 -7.39 -17.99 -13.07
CA PRO A 27 -6.40 -17.46 -12.12
C PRO A 27 -4.99 -18.00 -12.36
N ILE A 28 -4.83 -19.19 -12.93
CA ILE A 28 -3.53 -19.78 -13.26
C ILE A 28 -2.92 -19.05 -14.45
N GLN A 29 -3.71 -18.78 -15.50
CA GLN A 29 -3.26 -17.98 -16.62
C GLN A 29 -2.84 -16.57 -16.17
N LYS A 30 -3.64 -15.89 -15.34
CA LYS A 30 -3.31 -14.57 -14.80
C LYS A 30 -2.07 -14.61 -13.89
N TYR A 31 -1.89 -15.65 -13.10
CA TYR A 31 -0.68 -15.85 -12.32
C TYR A 31 0.57 -15.90 -13.22
N TRP A 32 0.54 -16.65 -14.31
CA TRP A 32 1.68 -16.71 -15.24
C TRP A 32 1.89 -15.42 -16.02
N THR A 33 0.81 -14.68 -16.35
CA THR A 33 0.93 -13.33 -16.92
C THR A 33 1.63 -12.38 -15.95
N LEU A 34 1.29 -12.45 -14.64
CA LEU A 34 1.94 -11.67 -13.58
C LEU A 34 3.44 -11.99 -13.49
N ARG A 35 3.80 -13.27 -13.56
CA ARG A 35 5.19 -13.75 -13.45
C ARG A 35 6.06 -13.43 -14.65
N GLN A 36 5.50 -13.37 -15.84
CA GLN A 36 6.24 -13.30 -17.09
C GLN A 36 6.10 -11.96 -17.83
N LYS A 37 5.05 -11.20 -17.54
CA LYS A 37 4.71 -9.96 -18.21
C LYS A 37 4.34 -8.87 -17.18
N ALA A 38 3.08 -8.47 -17.14
CA ALA A 38 2.52 -7.60 -16.10
C ALA A 38 1.00 -7.75 -16.01
N LEU A 39 0.48 -7.45 -14.83
CA LEU A 39 -0.94 -7.24 -14.60
C LEU A 39 -1.19 -5.83 -14.08
N ILE A 40 -2.35 -5.28 -14.44
CA ILE A 40 -2.91 -4.07 -13.84
C ILE A 40 -4.08 -4.47 -12.95
N PHE A 41 -4.13 -3.87 -11.76
CA PHE A 41 -5.16 -4.11 -10.74
C PHE A 41 -5.80 -2.79 -10.32
N ASP A 42 -7.10 -2.80 -10.13
CA ASP A 42 -7.84 -1.76 -9.41
C ASP A 42 -8.00 -2.24 -7.95
N VAL A 43 -7.20 -1.67 -7.05
CA VAL A 43 -7.09 -2.11 -5.67
C VAL A 43 -7.77 -1.14 -4.71
N PRO A 44 -8.45 -1.66 -3.66
CA PRO A 44 -9.26 -0.84 -2.76
C PRO A 44 -8.47 -0.23 -1.60
N GLU A 45 -7.15 -0.19 -1.67
CA GLU A 45 -6.29 0.37 -0.62
C GLU A 45 -6.71 1.79 -0.25
N LYS A 46 -6.70 2.08 1.05
CA LYS A 46 -7.14 3.36 1.60
C LYS A 46 -5.98 4.06 2.30
N PRO A 47 -5.35 5.08 1.67
CA PRO A 47 -4.49 5.98 2.39
C PRO A 47 -5.25 6.74 3.48
N ILE A 48 -4.58 6.98 4.61
CA ILE A 48 -4.98 7.91 5.65
C ILE A 48 -3.93 9.01 5.66
N GLU A 49 -4.36 10.24 5.56
CA GLU A 49 -3.50 11.41 5.60
C GLU A 49 -3.28 11.86 7.04
N ILE A 50 -2.03 12.14 7.40
CA ILE A 50 -1.61 12.67 8.69
C ILE A 50 -0.77 13.90 8.45
N LYS A 51 -1.24 15.06 8.89
CA LYS A 51 -0.58 16.36 8.76
C LYS A 51 -0.47 17.06 10.11
N GLY A 52 0.52 17.90 10.26
CA GLY A 52 0.65 18.79 11.40
C GLY A 52 2.02 18.76 12.05
N PRO A 53 2.35 19.76 12.87
CA PRO A 53 3.67 19.91 13.50
C PRO A 53 4.11 18.68 14.33
N ASP A 54 3.16 17.99 14.94
CA ASP A 54 3.43 16.81 15.76
C ASP A 54 3.30 15.48 14.99
N SER A 55 3.12 15.49 13.65
CA SER A 55 2.87 14.27 12.86
C SER A 55 3.98 13.22 13.01
N VAL A 56 5.25 13.62 13.02
CA VAL A 56 6.38 12.69 13.23
C VAL A 56 6.32 12.07 14.62
N LYS A 57 6.15 12.90 15.65
CA LYS A 57 6.08 12.45 17.05
C LYS A 57 4.87 11.56 17.31
N PHE A 58 3.73 11.91 16.71
CA PHE A 58 2.51 11.11 16.77
C PHE A 58 2.70 9.74 16.10
N LEU A 59 3.25 9.68 14.88
CA LEU A 59 3.53 8.44 14.19
C LEU A 59 4.58 7.59 14.91
N ASP A 60 5.60 8.22 15.52
CA ASP A 60 6.54 7.52 16.38
C ASP A 60 5.88 6.92 17.62
N LYS A 61 4.83 7.55 18.17
CA LYS A 61 4.03 7.00 19.28
C LYS A 61 3.15 5.84 18.88
N VAL A 62 2.57 5.88 17.68
CA VAL A 62 1.58 4.87 17.25
C VAL A 62 2.22 3.64 16.61
N LEU A 63 3.33 3.82 15.88
CA LEU A 63 3.96 2.77 15.09
C LEU A 63 5.17 2.15 15.81
N THR A 64 5.44 0.87 15.57
CA THR A 64 6.60 0.17 16.15
C THR A 64 7.93 0.64 15.55
N ARG A 65 7.91 1.11 14.31
CA ARG A 65 9.08 1.58 13.58
C ARG A 65 9.33 3.07 13.82
N LYS A 66 10.60 3.49 13.86
CA LYS A 66 10.99 4.89 14.02
C LYS A 66 10.75 5.67 12.72
N ILE A 67 9.80 6.62 12.76
CA ILE A 67 9.42 7.45 11.60
C ILE A 67 10.25 8.72 11.51
N SER A 68 10.76 9.24 12.63
CA SER A 68 11.63 10.42 12.66
C SER A 68 12.88 10.29 11.77
N ASN A 69 13.38 9.08 11.51
CA ASN A 69 14.51 8.81 10.62
C ASN A 69 14.12 8.68 9.14
N MET A 70 12.85 8.76 8.83
CA MET A 70 12.34 8.56 7.47
C MET A 70 12.63 9.77 6.59
N LYS A 71 13.23 9.55 5.42
CA LYS A 71 13.50 10.61 4.44
C LYS A 71 12.24 10.93 3.63
N ILE A 72 12.09 12.19 3.22
CA ILE A 72 11.05 12.63 2.27
C ILE A 72 11.18 11.83 0.97
N GLY A 73 10.05 11.50 0.34
CA GLY A 73 9.97 10.68 -0.86
C GLY A 73 10.26 9.18 -0.64
N ARG A 74 10.21 8.71 0.62
CA ARG A 74 10.39 7.30 0.96
C ARG A 74 9.10 6.71 1.53
N GLY A 75 8.97 5.39 1.39
CA GLY A 75 7.98 4.57 2.06
C GLY A 75 8.63 3.66 3.11
N TYR A 76 7.93 3.40 4.20
CA TYR A 76 8.31 2.44 5.23
C TYR A 76 7.14 1.51 5.53
N TYR A 77 7.35 0.20 5.39
CA TYR A 77 6.42 -0.77 5.97
C TYR A 77 6.49 -0.66 7.49
N ALA A 78 5.35 -0.46 8.13
CA ALA A 78 5.27 -0.19 9.57
C ALA A 78 4.00 -0.81 10.17
N ILE A 79 4.12 -1.27 11.42
CA ILE A 79 3.06 -1.93 12.19
C ILE A 79 2.64 -1.04 13.36
N ALA A 80 1.33 -0.99 13.61
CA ALA A 80 0.76 -0.54 14.87
C ALA A 80 0.38 -1.75 15.71
N CYS A 81 0.74 -1.74 16.99
CA CYS A 81 0.39 -2.79 17.94
C CYS A 81 -0.63 -2.31 18.96
N THR A 82 -1.41 -3.26 19.49
CA THR A 82 -2.22 -3.03 20.69
C THR A 82 -1.32 -2.83 21.92
N PRO A 83 -1.82 -2.28 23.03
CA PRO A 83 -1.06 -2.21 24.30
C PRO A 83 -0.56 -3.57 24.81
N LYS A 84 -1.18 -4.67 24.35
CA LYS A 84 -0.77 -6.04 24.67
C LYS A 84 0.30 -6.61 23.72
N GLY A 85 0.73 -5.82 22.70
CA GLY A 85 1.76 -6.18 21.74
C GLY A 85 1.31 -7.08 20.59
N GLY A 86 -0.01 -7.22 20.38
CA GLY A 86 -0.54 -7.88 19.18
C GLY A 86 -0.64 -6.91 18.00
N ILE A 87 -0.53 -7.42 16.78
CA ILE A 87 -0.57 -6.63 15.55
C ILE A 87 -1.99 -6.11 15.35
N PHE A 88 -2.19 -4.80 15.45
CA PHE A 88 -3.47 -4.16 15.18
C PHE A 88 -3.64 -3.81 13.70
N MET A 89 -2.60 -3.24 13.10
CA MET A 89 -2.61 -2.82 11.70
C MET A 89 -1.20 -2.88 11.13
N ASP A 90 -1.10 -3.27 9.88
CA ASP A 90 0.11 -3.12 9.06
C ASP A 90 -0.19 -2.27 7.84
N GLY A 91 0.85 -1.67 7.29
CA GLY A 91 0.72 -0.81 6.11
C GLY A 91 2.02 -0.11 5.75
N VAL A 92 1.93 0.78 4.77
CA VAL A 92 3.08 1.56 4.30
C VAL A 92 2.88 3.02 4.64
N VAL A 93 3.84 3.60 5.36
CA VAL A 93 3.92 5.05 5.58
C VAL A 93 4.68 5.66 4.43
N PHE A 94 4.15 6.71 3.81
CA PHE A 94 4.85 7.58 2.87
C PHE A 94 5.04 8.96 3.49
N ARG A 95 6.22 9.56 3.30
CA ARG A 95 6.53 10.92 3.76
C ARG A 95 6.64 11.87 2.58
N PHE A 96 5.72 12.84 2.50
CA PHE A 96 5.67 13.85 1.44
C PHE A 96 6.56 15.06 1.73
N ASP A 97 6.54 15.53 2.99
CA ASP A 97 7.38 16.61 3.49
C ASP A 97 7.68 16.43 4.98
N GLU A 98 8.12 17.48 5.67
CA GLU A 98 8.49 17.41 7.09
C GLU A 98 7.32 16.95 7.98
N ASN A 99 6.10 17.43 7.69
CA ASN A 99 4.92 17.28 8.53
C ASN A 99 3.71 16.68 7.81
N HIS A 100 3.94 15.99 6.68
CA HIS A 100 2.88 15.41 5.87
C HIS A 100 3.18 13.96 5.50
N PHE A 101 2.27 13.07 5.89
CA PHE A 101 2.39 11.62 5.69
C PHE A 101 1.08 11.02 5.20
N TRP A 102 1.19 9.94 4.45
CA TRP A 102 0.12 8.98 4.26
C TRP A 102 0.48 7.66 4.91
N TYR A 103 -0.49 7.04 5.55
CA TYR A 103 -0.44 5.63 5.94
C TYR A 103 -1.42 4.85 5.07
N VAL A 104 -0.89 4.01 4.18
CA VAL A 104 -1.70 3.13 3.33
C VAL A 104 -1.98 1.86 4.11
N GLN A 105 -3.20 1.77 4.64
CA GLN A 105 -3.60 0.70 5.54
C GLN A 105 -4.07 -0.56 4.80
N ALA A 106 -3.94 -1.72 5.47
CA ALA A 106 -4.72 -2.92 5.19
C ALA A 106 -6.21 -2.74 5.55
N ASP A 107 -7.02 -3.78 5.45
CA ASP A 107 -8.43 -3.74 5.88
C ASP A 107 -8.52 -3.53 7.40
N GLY A 108 -9.47 -2.68 7.82
CA GLY A 108 -9.71 -2.42 9.24
C GLY A 108 -9.85 -0.95 9.59
N PRO A 109 -10.14 -0.62 10.88
CA PRO A 109 -10.51 0.71 11.33
C PRO A 109 -9.30 1.57 11.78
N PHE A 110 -8.22 1.62 11.01
CA PHE A 110 -6.99 2.29 11.47
C PHE A 110 -7.14 3.82 11.58
N GLU A 111 -7.95 4.44 10.72
CA GLU A 111 -8.27 5.87 10.86
C GLU A 111 -8.89 6.17 12.23
N THR A 112 -9.85 5.34 12.68
CA THR A 112 -10.45 5.47 14.02
C THR A 112 -9.42 5.26 15.12
N TRP A 113 -8.49 4.31 14.94
CA TRP A 113 -7.40 4.09 15.89
C TRP A 113 -6.49 5.31 16.00
N LEU A 114 -6.10 5.90 14.87
CA LEU A 114 -5.27 7.11 14.85
C LEU A 114 -6.00 8.28 15.57
N LEU A 115 -7.27 8.51 15.25
CA LEU A 115 -8.09 9.54 15.90
C LEU A 115 -8.20 9.32 17.42
N ALA A 116 -8.37 8.08 17.88
CA ALA A 116 -8.45 7.75 19.30
C ALA A 116 -7.14 8.01 20.07
N HIS A 117 -6.00 8.06 19.38
CA HIS A 117 -4.68 8.29 19.98
C HIS A 117 -4.08 9.66 19.66
N SER A 118 -4.84 10.55 19.00
CA SER A 118 -4.33 11.87 18.59
C SER A 118 -4.44 12.94 19.69
N GLU A 119 -5.12 12.67 20.79
CA GLU A 119 -5.23 13.62 21.90
C GLU A 119 -3.85 14.06 22.40
N GLY A 120 -3.66 15.37 22.53
CA GLY A 120 -2.39 15.98 22.94
C GLY A 120 -1.34 16.15 21.84
N PHE A 121 -1.67 15.85 20.57
CA PHE A 121 -0.84 16.10 19.41
C PHE A 121 -1.50 17.09 18.46
N ASP A 122 -0.73 18.04 17.94
CA ASP A 122 -1.17 18.94 16.88
C ASP A 122 -1.08 18.25 15.53
N VAL A 123 -2.08 17.43 15.23
CA VAL A 123 -2.19 16.65 13.99
C VAL A 123 -3.62 16.65 13.45
N GLU A 124 -3.75 16.74 12.14
CA GLU A 124 -4.95 16.49 11.38
C GLU A 124 -4.89 15.09 10.75
N ILE A 125 -5.96 14.31 10.94
CA ILE A 125 -6.10 12.96 10.38
C ILE A 125 -7.32 12.94 9.49
N SER A 126 -7.15 12.56 8.22
CA SER A 126 -8.22 12.60 7.22
C SER A 126 -8.08 11.51 6.15
N ASP A 127 -9.17 11.26 5.42
CA ASP A 127 -9.17 10.42 4.23
C ASP A 127 -8.91 11.31 2.99
N PRO A 128 -7.77 11.21 2.31
CA PRO A 128 -7.45 12.01 1.12
C PRO A 128 -8.28 11.61 -0.11
N LYS A 129 -9.24 10.66 0.03
CA LYS A 129 -10.10 10.16 -1.06
C LYS A 129 -9.33 9.62 -2.25
N SER A 130 -8.12 9.16 -2.04
CA SER A 130 -7.31 8.57 -3.09
C SER A 130 -7.88 7.24 -3.58
N ARG A 131 -7.62 6.89 -4.85
CA ARG A 131 -7.85 5.58 -5.46
C ARG A 131 -6.51 5.02 -5.91
N VAL A 132 -6.35 3.71 -5.87
CA VAL A 132 -5.06 3.08 -6.14
C VAL A 132 -5.16 2.11 -7.32
N ILE A 133 -4.26 2.26 -8.27
CA ILE A 133 -4.04 1.33 -9.36
C ILE A 133 -2.67 0.71 -9.17
N GLN A 134 -2.56 -0.61 -9.27
CA GLN A 134 -1.27 -1.30 -9.25
C GLN A 134 -0.92 -1.87 -10.62
N ILE A 135 0.33 -1.69 -11.03
CA ILE A 135 0.93 -2.40 -12.18
C ILE A 135 2.08 -3.25 -11.64
N GLN A 136 1.94 -4.56 -11.74
CA GLN A 136 2.84 -5.53 -11.13
C GLN A 136 3.33 -6.54 -12.17
N GLY A 137 4.59 -6.95 -12.06
CA GLY A 137 5.24 -7.92 -12.94
C GLY A 137 6.52 -7.39 -13.59
N PRO A 138 7.35 -8.24 -14.21
CA PRO A 138 8.67 -7.85 -14.73
C PRO A 138 8.64 -6.75 -15.79
N ALA A 139 7.55 -6.60 -16.54
CA ALA A 139 7.41 -5.54 -17.54
C ALA A 139 6.94 -4.20 -16.98
N SER A 140 6.62 -4.10 -15.68
CA SER A 140 6.03 -2.91 -15.07
C SER A 140 6.90 -1.65 -15.22
N LEU A 141 8.23 -1.77 -15.13
CA LEU A 141 9.13 -0.62 -15.34
C LEU A 141 8.97 -0.03 -16.75
N ASN A 142 9.01 -0.86 -17.78
CA ASN A 142 8.89 -0.39 -19.17
C ASN A 142 7.51 0.25 -19.42
N ILE A 143 6.47 -0.33 -18.83
CA ILE A 143 5.10 0.21 -18.94
C ILE A 143 5.03 1.59 -18.27
N MET A 144 5.60 1.73 -17.07
CA MET A 144 5.60 3.00 -16.36
C MET A 144 6.48 4.06 -17.04
N GLN A 145 7.60 3.67 -17.64
CA GLN A 145 8.42 4.57 -18.47
C GLN A 145 7.60 5.12 -19.64
N ASP A 146 6.92 4.26 -20.39
CA ASP A 146 6.06 4.70 -21.50
C ASP A 146 4.89 5.57 -21.01
N ALA A 147 4.20 5.15 -19.96
CA ALA A 147 3.05 5.86 -19.42
C ALA A 147 3.38 7.26 -18.87
N THR A 148 4.62 7.47 -18.42
CA THR A 148 5.09 8.77 -17.89
C THR A 148 5.97 9.56 -18.87
N GLY A 149 6.04 9.13 -20.14
CA GLY A 149 6.89 9.79 -21.12
C GLY A 149 8.38 9.79 -20.76
N GLY A 150 8.84 8.76 -20.06
CA GLY A 150 10.23 8.58 -19.63
C GLY A 150 10.60 9.28 -18.31
N GLN A 151 9.68 9.92 -17.63
CA GLN A 151 9.95 10.59 -16.35
C GLN A 151 10.30 9.58 -15.24
N LEU A 152 9.56 8.46 -15.18
CA LEU A 152 9.87 7.37 -14.26
C LEU A 152 10.97 6.50 -14.86
N THR A 153 12.03 6.23 -14.11
CA THR A 153 13.19 5.48 -14.56
C THR A 153 13.57 4.35 -13.59
N GLU A 154 14.50 3.49 -13.98
CA GLU A 154 15.08 2.45 -13.13
C GLU A 154 15.77 2.98 -11.87
N ALA A 155 16.12 4.29 -11.84
CA ALA A 155 16.71 4.94 -10.67
C ALA A 155 15.74 5.00 -9.47
N MET A 156 14.43 4.88 -9.71
CA MET A 156 13.42 4.80 -8.65
C MET A 156 13.59 3.50 -7.87
N LYS A 157 14.06 3.59 -6.62
CA LYS A 157 14.35 2.43 -5.76
C LYS A 157 13.08 1.90 -5.10
N TYR A 158 13.11 0.63 -4.67
CA TYR A 158 12.03 0.04 -3.87
C TYR A 158 11.70 0.91 -2.65
N TYR A 159 10.42 1.11 -2.39
CA TYR A 159 9.89 2.08 -1.42
C TYR A 159 10.34 3.53 -1.64
N SER A 160 10.74 3.92 -2.86
CA SER A 160 10.78 5.33 -3.27
C SER A 160 9.44 5.74 -3.86
N SER A 161 9.13 7.02 -3.76
CA SER A 161 7.89 7.61 -4.26
C SER A 161 8.10 9.03 -4.78
N GLY A 162 7.19 9.48 -5.62
CA GLY A 162 7.23 10.82 -6.22
C GLY A 162 6.03 11.09 -7.11
N PHE A 163 5.97 12.29 -7.66
CA PHE A 163 4.92 12.70 -8.59
C PHE A 163 5.40 12.55 -10.02
N PHE A 164 4.52 12.03 -10.89
CA PHE A 164 4.78 11.80 -12.31
C PHE A 164 3.58 12.20 -13.14
N ASN A 165 3.84 12.64 -14.37
CA ASN A 165 2.79 13.05 -15.31
C ASN A 165 2.31 11.85 -16.15
N PHE A 166 1.00 11.62 -16.16
CA PHE A 166 0.32 10.63 -16.97
C PHE A 166 -0.60 11.35 -17.96
N ASN A 167 -0.07 11.74 -19.12
CA ASN A 167 -0.82 12.41 -20.17
C ASN A 167 -1.59 13.65 -19.67
N GLY A 168 -0.89 14.54 -18.93
CA GLY A 168 -1.45 15.76 -18.37
C GLY A 168 -2.01 15.66 -16.96
N GLN A 169 -2.06 14.48 -16.37
CA GLN A 169 -2.46 14.27 -14.98
C GLN A 169 -1.24 13.97 -14.11
N GLU A 170 -0.95 14.81 -13.12
CA GLU A 170 0.13 14.57 -12.17
C GLU A 170 -0.38 13.69 -11.02
N LEU A 171 0.23 12.52 -10.86
CA LEU A 171 -0.16 11.52 -9.87
C LEU A 171 1.01 11.06 -9.03
N TYR A 172 0.73 10.72 -7.78
CA TYR A 172 1.72 10.15 -6.88
C TYR A 172 1.93 8.67 -7.18
N VAL A 173 3.19 8.25 -7.27
CA VAL A 173 3.57 6.87 -7.56
C VAL A 173 4.57 6.39 -6.53
N SER A 174 4.39 5.18 -6.04
CA SER A 174 5.41 4.47 -5.28
C SER A 174 5.89 3.22 -6.03
N ARG A 175 7.18 2.89 -5.87
CA ARG A 175 7.70 1.60 -6.27
C ARG A 175 7.48 0.59 -5.15
N SER A 176 6.29 0.05 -5.11
CA SER A 176 5.79 -0.90 -4.12
C SER A 176 4.73 -1.81 -4.75
N GLY A 177 4.22 -2.75 -3.97
CA GLY A 177 3.15 -3.66 -4.37
C GLY A 177 3.03 -4.84 -3.43
N PHE A 178 1.96 -5.60 -3.61
CA PHE A 178 1.60 -6.73 -2.76
C PHE A 178 1.81 -8.08 -3.44
N THR A 179 2.81 -8.17 -4.35
CA THR A 179 3.06 -9.39 -5.14
C THR A 179 4.45 -9.97 -4.97
N GLY A 180 5.41 -9.21 -4.43
CA GLY A 180 6.82 -9.59 -4.46
C GLY A 180 7.44 -9.56 -5.86
N GLU A 181 6.69 -9.13 -6.88
CA GLU A 181 7.22 -8.80 -8.21
C GLU A 181 7.65 -7.33 -8.27
N LEU A 182 8.39 -6.97 -9.31
CA LEU A 182 8.59 -5.56 -9.64
C LEU A 182 7.24 -4.91 -9.89
N GLY A 183 6.99 -3.76 -9.26
CA GLY A 183 5.70 -3.12 -9.41
C GLY A 183 5.64 -1.70 -8.92
N TYR A 184 4.54 -1.05 -9.27
CA TYR A 184 4.25 0.33 -8.95
C TYR A 184 2.79 0.48 -8.53
N GLU A 185 2.57 1.37 -7.60
CA GLU A 185 1.25 1.80 -7.13
C GLU A 185 1.05 3.26 -7.52
N ILE A 186 -0.05 3.54 -8.21
CA ILE A 186 -0.43 4.86 -8.71
C ILE A 186 -1.60 5.34 -7.86
N TYR A 187 -1.41 6.43 -7.15
CA TYR A 187 -2.39 7.02 -6.25
C TYR A 187 -3.09 8.19 -6.95
N CYS A 188 -4.36 8.00 -7.23
CA CYS A 188 -5.21 8.95 -7.95
C CYS A 188 -6.01 9.79 -6.96
N ASP A 189 -6.22 11.08 -7.25
CA ASP A 189 -7.23 11.88 -6.55
C ASP A 189 -8.64 11.39 -6.92
N GLY A 190 -9.46 11.02 -5.94
CA GLY A 190 -10.77 10.43 -6.17
C GLY A 190 -11.78 11.35 -6.85
N TYR A 191 -11.52 12.66 -6.88
CA TYR A 191 -12.42 13.68 -7.45
C TYR A 191 -11.85 14.39 -8.67
N LYS A 192 -10.53 14.59 -8.74
CA LYS A 192 -9.89 15.41 -9.79
C LYS A 192 -9.34 14.56 -10.94
N THR A 193 -8.95 13.31 -10.66
CA THR A 193 -8.39 12.43 -11.69
C THR A 193 -9.48 11.99 -12.67
N ASP A 194 -9.24 12.15 -13.96
CA ASP A 194 -10.03 11.45 -14.99
C ASP A 194 -9.60 9.97 -14.99
N HIS A 195 -10.29 9.18 -14.17
CA HIS A 195 -9.98 7.78 -13.95
C HIS A 195 -10.11 6.91 -15.21
N LEU A 196 -11.07 7.25 -16.10
CA LEU A 196 -11.27 6.48 -17.33
C LEU A 196 -10.17 6.77 -18.34
N ALA A 197 -9.82 8.05 -18.54
CA ALA A 197 -8.70 8.43 -19.40
C ALA A 197 -7.37 7.86 -18.89
N LEU A 198 -7.14 7.90 -17.57
CA LEU A 198 -5.94 7.29 -16.97
C LEU A 198 -5.90 5.78 -17.21
N TRP A 199 -7.00 5.08 -16.97
CA TRP A 199 -7.10 3.65 -17.20
C TRP A 199 -6.80 3.27 -18.64
N ASP A 200 -7.44 3.95 -19.60
CA ASP A 200 -7.24 3.71 -21.03
C ASP A 200 -5.79 4.02 -21.46
N HIS A 201 -5.17 5.08 -20.90
CA HIS A 201 -3.76 5.41 -21.11
C HIS A 201 -2.81 4.31 -20.62
N LEU A 202 -3.02 3.81 -19.40
CA LEU A 202 -2.21 2.73 -18.81
C LEU A 202 -2.37 1.42 -19.60
N ILE A 203 -3.59 1.05 -19.98
CA ILE A 203 -3.86 -0.13 -20.82
C ILE A 203 -3.14 0.01 -22.18
N SER A 204 -3.20 1.18 -22.79
CA SER A 204 -2.52 1.45 -24.07
C SER A 204 -1.00 1.31 -23.92
N ALA A 205 -0.39 1.90 -22.89
CA ALA A 205 1.04 1.77 -22.61
C ALA A 205 1.46 0.32 -22.36
N GLY A 206 0.62 -0.45 -21.65
CA GLY A 206 0.91 -1.84 -21.32
C GLY A 206 0.70 -2.85 -22.45
N LYS A 207 -0.07 -2.48 -23.49
CA LYS A 207 -0.49 -3.41 -24.55
C LYS A 207 0.66 -4.13 -25.25
N LYS A 208 1.70 -3.41 -25.65
CA LYS A 208 2.85 -4.01 -26.35
C LYS A 208 3.68 -4.93 -25.46
N TYR A 209 3.55 -4.82 -24.15
CA TYR A 209 4.23 -5.67 -23.16
C TYR A 209 3.35 -6.84 -22.69
N GLY A 210 2.16 -6.98 -23.26
CA GLY A 210 1.22 -8.03 -22.93
C GLY A 210 0.62 -7.87 -21.53
N MET A 211 0.49 -6.64 -21.03
CA MET A 211 -0.22 -6.36 -19.78
C MET A 211 -1.69 -6.67 -19.91
N GLU A 212 -2.24 -7.31 -18.90
CA GLU A 212 -3.66 -7.64 -18.82
C GLU A 212 -4.25 -7.14 -17.49
N PHE A 213 -5.56 -6.85 -17.48
CA PHE A 213 -6.30 -6.63 -16.24
C PHE A 213 -6.55 -7.94 -15.50
N SER A 214 -6.48 -7.90 -14.17
CA SER A 214 -6.81 -9.03 -13.30
C SER A 214 -7.58 -8.59 -12.07
N SER A 215 -8.43 -9.50 -11.58
CA SER A 215 -8.94 -9.45 -10.22
C SER A 215 -7.84 -9.80 -9.20
N THR A 216 -8.17 -9.78 -7.91
CA THR A 216 -7.18 -10.01 -6.83
C THR A 216 -6.71 -11.46 -6.67
N ARG A 217 -7.25 -12.43 -7.42
CA ARG A 217 -6.89 -13.85 -7.24
C ARG A 217 -5.44 -14.17 -7.55
N ALA A 218 -4.93 -13.72 -8.70
CA ALA A 218 -3.53 -13.92 -9.06
C ALA A 218 -2.57 -13.22 -8.09
N LEU A 219 -2.95 -12.02 -7.64
CA LEU A 219 -2.24 -11.25 -6.62
C LEU A 219 -2.16 -12.05 -5.30
N THR A 220 -3.28 -12.62 -4.85
CA THR A 220 -3.34 -13.42 -3.61
C THR A 220 -2.43 -14.66 -3.67
N ILE A 221 -2.41 -15.38 -4.79
CA ILE A 221 -1.51 -16.52 -4.97
C ILE A 221 -0.05 -16.04 -4.86
N ARG A 222 0.29 -14.96 -5.56
CA ARG A 222 1.68 -14.50 -5.67
C ARG A 222 2.20 -13.90 -4.37
N ARG A 223 1.37 -13.17 -3.60
CA ARG A 223 1.78 -12.62 -2.31
C ARG A 223 2.15 -13.73 -1.32
N ILE A 224 1.40 -14.86 -1.32
CA ILE A 224 1.69 -16.02 -0.46
C ILE A 224 3.05 -16.62 -0.81
N GLU A 225 3.34 -16.84 -2.10
CA GLU A 225 4.66 -17.29 -2.55
C GLU A 225 5.78 -16.29 -2.19
N GLY A 226 5.48 -15.00 -2.25
CA GLY A 226 6.40 -13.93 -1.88
C GLY A 226 6.63 -13.78 -0.37
N GLY A 227 5.91 -14.55 0.46
CA GLY A 227 5.98 -14.45 1.92
C GLY A 227 5.40 -13.14 2.47
N ILE A 228 4.51 -12.48 1.71
CA ILE A 228 3.88 -11.24 2.15
C ILE A 228 2.62 -11.57 2.93
N LEU A 229 2.62 -11.18 4.20
CA LEU A 229 1.51 -11.44 5.12
C LEU A 229 0.33 -10.49 4.84
N GLY A 230 -0.88 -11.00 5.01
CA GLY A 230 -2.12 -10.22 4.98
C GLY A 230 -2.67 -10.04 6.40
N ASN A 231 -2.98 -8.79 6.77
CA ASN A 231 -3.65 -8.52 8.04
C ASN A 231 -5.02 -9.20 8.06
N THR A 232 -5.42 -9.70 9.22
CA THR A 232 -6.63 -10.50 9.48
C THR A 232 -6.68 -11.87 8.80
N THR A 233 -5.79 -12.14 7.85
CA THR A 233 -5.71 -13.44 7.15
C THR A 233 -4.58 -14.31 7.73
N ASP A 234 -3.38 -13.76 7.86
CA ASP A 234 -2.18 -14.48 8.29
C ASP A 234 -1.66 -14.00 9.65
N MET A 235 -2.07 -12.83 10.09
CA MET A 235 -1.72 -12.22 11.37
C MET A 235 -2.86 -11.38 11.92
N ASP A 236 -2.94 -11.24 13.24
CA ASP A 236 -3.99 -10.50 13.93
C ASP A 236 -3.53 -9.94 15.28
N ILE A 237 -4.49 -9.40 16.04
CA ILE A 237 -4.25 -8.79 17.37
C ILE A 237 -3.78 -9.77 18.46
N ASN A 238 -3.82 -11.09 18.20
CA ASN A 238 -3.34 -12.11 19.13
C ASN A 238 -1.90 -12.50 18.86
N MET A 239 -1.38 -12.15 17.67
CA MET A 239 -0.01 -12.42 17.23
C MET A 239 0.87 -11.19 17.38
N SER A 240 2.06 -11.33 17.95
CA SER A 240 3.06 -10.26 18.00
C SER A 240 3.85 -10.19 16.68
N PRO A 241 4.50 -9.04 16.39
CA PRO A 241 5.40 -8.94 15.24
C PRO A 241 6.54 -9.97 15.26
N PHE A 242 6.98 -10.44 16.43
CA PHE A 242 8.00 -11.46 16.56
C PHE A 242 7.51 -12.83 16.10
N GLU A 243 6.30 -13.22 16.52
CA GLU A 243 5.65 -14.46 16.09
C GLU A 243 5.35 -14.46 14.58
N ALA A 244 5.08 -13.29 14.03
CA ALA A 244 4.85 -13.10 12.58
C ALA A 244 6.16 -13.04 11.74
N GLY A 245 7.35 -13.13 12.37
CA GLY A 245 8.63 -12.98 11.66
C GLY A 245 8.96 -11.55 11.23
N LEU A 246 8.30 -10.55 11.81
CA LEU A 246 8.43 -9.13 11.47
C LEU A 246 9.25 -8.33 12.50
N SER A 247 10.14 -8.99 13.25
CA SER A 247 10.97 -8.36 14.27
C SER A 247 11.82 -7.21 13.72
N PHE A 248 12.27 -7.30 12.47
CA PHE A 248 13.14 -6.33 11.82
C PHE A 248 12.51 -4.93 11.59
N ILE A 249 11.20 -4.80 11.78
CA ILE A 249 10.48 -3.52 11.68
C ILE A 249 10.04 -2.99 13.06
N VAL A 250 10.41 -3.66 14.15
CA VAL A 250 10.15 -3.22 15.52
C VAL A 250 11.40 -2.57 16.09
N ASP A 251 11.35 -1.28 16.36
CA ASP A 251 12.45 -0.53 16.98
C ASP A 251 12.21 -0.40 18.48
N LEU A 252 12.73 -1.32 19.25
CA LEU A 252 12.64 -1.33 20.71
C LEU A 252 13.52 -0.26 21.38
N GLU A 253 14.47 0.33 20.65
CA GLU A 253 15.33 1.41 21.14
C GLU A 253 14.62 2.79 21.14
N LYS A 254 13.48 2.92 20.45
CA LYS A 254 12.64 4.14 20.53
C LYS A 254 12.29 4.43 21.99
N GLU A 255 12.10 5.73 22.30
CA GLU A 255 11.72 6.16 23.64
C GLU A 255 10.44 5.48 24.12
N ASP A 256 9.35 5.58 23.36
CA ASP A 256 8.09 4.90 23.68
C ASP A 256 7.23 4.71 22.41
N PHE A 257 6.36 3.70 22.43
CA PHE A 257 5.27 3.49 21.47
C PHE A 257 4.23 2.53 22.03
N ILE A 258 3.03 2.54 21.45
CA ILE A 258 1.93 1.68 21.90
C ILE A 258 2.32 0.21 21.75
N GLY A 259 2.31 -0.54 22.86
CA GLY A 259 2.68 -1.96 22.90
C GLY A 259 4.15 -2.24 23.26
N LYS A 260 5.04 -1.24 23.31
CA LYS A 260 6.47 -1.44 23.59
C LYS A 260 6.71 -2.28 24.83
N LYS A 261 6.05 -1.95 25.96
CA LYS A 261 6.23 -2.67 27.24
C LYS A 261 5.88 -4.16 27.13
N ALA A 262 4.86 -4.51 26.35
CA ALA A 262 4.48 -5.89 26.12
C ALA A 262 5.48 -6.61 25.19
N LEU A 263 5.93 -5.92 24.14
CA LEU A 263 6.91 -6.47 23.18
C LEU A 263 8.26 -6.74 23.83
N LEU A 264 8.75 -5.86 24.70
CA LEU A 264 9.98 -6.08 25.49
C LEU A 264 9.93 -7.34 26.38
N LYS A 265 8.72 -7.73 26.83
CA LYS A 265 8.56 -8.99 27.58
C LYS A 265 8.55 -10.20 26.66
N LYS A 266 7.97 -10.10 25.46
CA LYS A 266 7.89 -11.18 24.48
C LYS A 266 9.22 -11.46 23.78
N GLU A 267 10.07 -10.46 23.59
CA GLU A 267 11.41 -10.62 23.00
C GLU A 267 12.32 -11.53 23.84
N LYS A 268 12.09 -11.58 25.16
CA LYS A 268 12.92 -12.36 26.11
C LYS A 268 12.49 -13.82 26.26
N ASN A 269 11.38 -14.19 25.67
CA ASN A 269 10.83 -15.56 25.72
C ASN A 269 10.91 -16.24 24.36
#